data_8bd518b219bba39865ae546ecb05e385
#
_entry.id   8bd518b219bba39865ae546ecb05e385
#
_cell.length_a   1.000
_cell.length_b   1.000
_cell.length_c   1.000
_cell.angle_alpha   90.00
_cell.angle_beta   90.00
_cell.angle_gamma   90.00
#
_symmetry.space_group_name_H-M   'P 1'
#
loop_
_entity.id
_entity.type
_entity.pdbx_description
1 polymer ?
#
loop_
_entity_poly.entity_id
_entity_poly.type
_entity_poly.pdbx_seq_one_letter_code
_entity_poly.pdbx_strand_id
1 'polypeptide(L)'
;MPLMTFDAAIADSDQYAKRHLLLGNGFSIACRADIFHYGSLFAQADFSQVPEVQAVFEALATQDFEAAIRALENASRILPAYVPDGAAAVAKMQEHAAALKEILVQTIAGNHPNTPPEITDERFWACRRFLAHFLAGPRAGCVFTLNYDLLLYWTLMHEDMPFGDMIALAKNDGFGNDEDDPDADYVVWQGETGAHDARVHFLHGALHLFDSGSELKKYTWVRKQVPLIEQARQAIAADAYPLFVAEGTSVQKKAKIRHNAYLYQGFKQFTANVKVGTHCVFIYGHSLAENDDHILTRIGRGRFPKLYVGIYGDENSPDNQRIMARAIALTRLRTAAYPLEVAFYDAASANVWGAL
;
A
#
# COMPACT_ATOMS: atom_id res chain seq x y z
N MET A 1 -12.98 -23.50 -4.55
CA MET A 1 -12.14 -24.22 -3.57
C MET A 1 -12.47 -23.64 -2.19
N PRO A 2 -12.64 -24.46 -1.17
CA PRO A 2 -12.86 -23.92 0.17
C PRO A 2 -11.65 -23.08 0.61
N LEU A 3 -11.92 -21.97 1.29
CA LEU A 3 -10.86 -21.13 1.88
C LEU A 3 -10.16 -21.94 2.99
N MET A 4 -8.83 -21.90 3.01
CA MET A 4 -8.07 -22.41 4.15
C MET A 4 -8.01 -21.36 5.26
N THR A 5 -7.68 -21.74 6.49
CA THR A 5 -7.35 -20.76 7.52
C THR A 5 -5.98 -20.15 7.23
N PHE A 6 -5.70 -18.96 7.80
CA PHE A 6 -4.38 -18.36 7.68
C PHE A 6 -3.27 -19.26 8.27
N ASP A 7 -3.52 -19.89 9.42
CA ASP A 7 -2.56 -20.82 10.03
C ASP A 7 -2.28 -22.02 9.11
N ALA A 8 -3.30 -22.57 8.44
CA ALA A 8 -3.11 -23.62 7.46
C ALA A 8 -2.29 -23.14 6.26
N ALA A 9 -2.50 -21.89 5.80
CA ALA A 9 -1.70 -21.30 4.73
C ALA A 9 -0.23 -21.08 5.16
N ILE A 10 0.00 -20.64 6.39
CA ILE A 10 1.35 -20.51 6.96
C ILE A 10 2.03 -21.90 7.06
N ALA A 11 1.35 -22.91 7.57
CA ALA A 11 1.90 -24.28 7.67
C ALA A 11 2.22 -24.86 6.29
N ASP A 12 1.32 -24.70 5.31
CA ASP A 12 1.57 -25.13 3.92
C ASP A 12 2.77 -24.42 3.30
N SER A 13 3.01 -23.17 3.70
CA SER A 13 4.16 -22.38 3.22
C SER A 13 5.50 -22.73 3.87
N ASP A 14 5.56 -23.65 4.84
CA ASP A 14 6.79 -24.06 5.52
C ASP A 14 7.82 -24.74 4.60
N GLN A 15 7.38 -25.24 3.48
CA GLN A 15 8.23 -25.81 2.42
C GLN A 15 9.05 -24.77 1.66
N TYR A 16 8.71 -23.47 1.76
CA TYR A 16 9.39 -22.39 1.03
C TYR A 16 10.46 -21.71 1.88
N ALA A 17 11.53 -21.27 1.22
CA ALA A 17 12.68 -20.65 1.88
C ALA A 17 12.32 -19.29 2.51
N LYS A 18 11.45 -18.50 1.84
CA LYS A 18 11.01 -17.19 2.33
C LYS A 18 9.55 -16.92 1.99
N ARG A 19 8.91 -16.17 2.88
CA ARG A 19 7.55 -15.66 2.73
C ARG A 19 7.60 -14.16 2.51
N HIS A 20 7.00 -13.68 1.44
CA HIS A 20 6.82 -12.25 1.20
C HIS A 20 5.35 -11.88 1.37
N LEU A 21 5.09 -10.68 1.84
CA LEU A 21 3.75 -10.14 2.04
C LEU A 21 3.54 -8.91 1.18
N LEU A 22 2.41 -8.85 0.46
CA LEU A 22 1.88 -7.65 -0.16
C LEU A 22 0.63 -7.21 0.58
N LEU A 23 0.64 -5.99 1.12
CA LEU A 23 -0.47 -5.36 1.82
C LEU A 23 -1.21 -4.40 0.90
N GLY A 24 -2.53 -4.48 0.90
CA GLY A 24 -3.43 -3.49 0.32
C GLY A 24 -4.34 -2.87 1.37
N ASN A 25 -5.25 -2.00 0.95
CA ASN A 25 -6.07 -1.16 1.83
C ASN A 25 -6.92 -1.95 2.85
N GLY A 26 -7.29 -3.21 2.56
CA GLY A 26 -7.96 -4.07 3.53
C GLY A 26 -7.20 -4.29 4.84
N PHE A 27 -5.87 -4.08 4.85
CA PHE A 27 -5.08 -4.07 6.08
C PHE A 27 -5.48 -2.89 6.99
N SER A 28 -5.63 -1.72 6.42
CA SER A 28 -6.01 -0.51 7.15
C SER A 28 -7.51 -0.50 7.50
N ILE A 29 -8.37 -0.98 6.59
CA ILE A 29 -9.80 -1.18 6.84
C ILE A 29 -10.02 -2.13 8.03
N ALA A 30 -9.26 -3.23 8.13
CA ALA A 30 -9.35 -4.16 9.26
C ALA A 30 -8.95 -3.53 10.60
N CYS A 31 -8.14 -2.47 10.58
CA CYS A 31 -7.84 -1.65 11.76
C CYS A 31 -8.98 -0.67 12.07
N ARG A 32 -9.35 0.17 11.12
CA ARG A 32 -10.31 1.26 11.28
C ARG A 32 -11.14 1.42 10.00
N ALA A 33 -12.20 0.62 9.87
CA ALA A 33 -13.10 0.69 8.71
C ALA A 33 -13.81 2.03 8.58
N ASP A 34 -14.10 2.67 9.72
CA ASP A 34 -14.70 3.99 9.82
C ASP A 34 -13.84 5.11 9.19
N ILE A 35 -12.54 4.89 9.04
CA ILE A 35 -11.59 5.83 8.45
C ILE A 35 -11.20 5.40 7.02
N PHE A 36 -10.76 4.15 6.85
CA PHE A 36 -10.03 3.72 5.65
C PHE A 36 -10.90 3.07 4.57
N HIS A 37 -12.20 2.87 4.82
CA HIS A 37 -13.11 2.40 3.78
C HIS A 37 -13.35 3.53 2.76
N TYR A 38 -13.46 3.21 1.47
CA TYR A 38 -13.65 4.21 0.40
C TYR A 38 -14.85 5.12 0.63
N GLY A 39 -15.97 4.56 1.10
CA GLY A 39 -17.16 5.34 1.44
C GLY A 39 -16.93 6.33 2.58
N SER A 40 -16.14 5.95 3.58
CA SER A 40 -15.78 6.81 4.70
C SER A 40 -14.87 7.95 4.24
N LEU A 41 -13.87 7.66 3.39
CA LEU A 41 -13.00 8.67 2.81
C LEU A 41 -13.78 9.66 1.95
N PHE A 42 -14.70 9.18 1.09
CA PHE A 42 -15.52 10.05 0.27
C PHE A 42 -16.43 10.97 1.10
N ALA A 43 -17.07 10.43 2.15
CA ALA A 43 -17.96 11.20 3.03
C ALA A 43 -17.23 12.29 3.82
N GLN A 44 -15.93 12.13 4.06
CA GLN A 44 -15.10 13.02 4.86
C GLN A 44 -14.24 13.98 4.02
N ALA A 45 -14.23 13.79 2.68
CA ALA A 45 -13.44 14.60 1.77
C ALA A 45 -14.03 16.00 1.59
N ASP A 46 -13.17 17.01 1.57
CA ASP A 46 -13.55 18.39 1.30
C ASP A 46 -13.43 18.68 -0.21
N PHE A 47 -14.57 18.77 -0.88
CA PHE A 47 -14.66 19.14 -2.29
C PHE A 47 -14.97 20.64 -2.50
N SER A 48 -14.92 21.49 -1.48
CA SER A 48 -15.35 22.90 -1.55
C SER A 48 -14.63 23.71 -2.64
N GLN A 49 -13.38 23.37 -2.94
CA GLN A 49 -12.58 24.05 -3.96
C GLN A 49 -12.87 23.55 -5.39
N VAL A 50 -13.41 22.35 -5.53
CA VAL A 50 -13.70 21.70 -6.82
C VAL A 50 -15.05 20.95 -6.76
N PRO A 51 -16.16 21.65 -6.47
CA PRO A 51 -17.45 21.00 -6.21
C PRO A 51 -17.99 20.17 -7.40
N GLU A 52 -17.59 20.51 -8.62
CA GLU A 52 -18.01 19.76 -9.82
C GLU A 52 -17.46 18.33 -9.86
N VAL A 53 -16.43 18.05 -9.09
CA VAL A 53 -15.84 16.69 -9.00
C VAL A 53 -16.80 15.71 -8.36
N GLN A 54 -17.70 16.15 -7.47
CA GLN A 54 -18.74 15.27 -6.91
C GLN A 54 -19.65 14.67 -7.99
N ALA A 55 -19.97 15.45 -9.00
CA ALA A 55 -20.77 14.95 -10.14
C ALA A 55 -20.04 13.84 -10.93
N VAL A 56 -18.70 13.80 -10.90
CA VAL A 56 -17.95 12.70 -11.53
C VAL A 56 -18.15 11.40 -10.77
N PHE A 57 -18.12 11.43 -9.45
CA PHE A 57 -18.39 10.25 -8.61
C PHE A 57 -19.83 9.75 -8.80
N GLU A 58 -20.79 10.66 -8.87
CA GLU A 58 -22.20 10.33 -9.13
C GLU A 58 -22.38 9.69 -10.52
N ALA A 59 -21.79 10.27 -11.56
CA ALA A 59 -21.87 9.76 -12.94
C ALA A 59 -21.24 8.37 -13.08
N LEU A 60 -20.21 8.07 -12.28
CA LEU A 60 -19.53 6.79 -12.28
C LEU A 60 -20.15 5.79 -11.29
N ALA A 61 -21.13 6.20 -10.49
CA ALA A 61 -21.72 5.42 -9.39
C ALA A 61 -20.64 4.78 -8.49
N THR A 62 -19.63 5.56 -8.10
CA THR A 62 -18.48 5.09 -7.30
C THR A 62 -18.12 6.07 -6.18
N GLN A 63 -17.41 5.58 -5.16
CA GLN A 63 -16.75 6.38 -4.12
C GLN A 63 -15.24 6.16 -4.12
N ASP A 64 -14.73 5.44 -5.12
CA ASP A 64 -13.32 5.16 -5.31
C ASP A 64 -12.62 6.32 -6.01
N PHE A 65 -11.73 7.02 -5.30
CA PHE A 65 -10.96 8.16 -5.81
C PHE A 65 -10.10 7.79 -7.02
N GLU A 66 -9.44 6.63 -7.00
CA GLU A 66 -8.59 6.21 -8.11
C GLU A 66 -9.40 5.90 -9.37
N ALA A 67 -10.64 5.40 -9.21
CA ALA A 67 -11.57 5.20 -10.33
C ALA A 67 -12.00 6.54 -10.94
N ALA A 68 -12.32 7.55 -10.12
CA ALA A 68 -12.68 8.89 -10.58
C ALA A 68 -11.50 9.61 -11.26
N ILE A 69 -10.30 9.56 -10.68
CA ILE A 69 -9.07 10.09 -11.27
C ILE A 69 -8.83 9.44 -12.64
N ARG A 70 -8.91 8.11 -12.73
CA ARG A 70 -8.74 7.37 -13.99
C ARG A 70 -9.74 7.79 -15.05
N ALA A 71 -11.00 7.98 -14.68
CA ALA A 71 -12.04 8.39 -15.61
C ALA A 71 -11.78 9.79 -16.18
N LEU A 72 -11.39 10.76 -15.33
CA LEU A 72 -11.04 12.12 -15.75
C LEU A 72 -9.82 12.12 -16.67
N GLU A 73 -8.76 11.39 -16.32
CA GLU A 73 -7.56 11.29 -17.12
C GLU A 73 -7.79 10.62 -18.49
N ASN A 74 -8.67 9.60 -18.55
CA ASN A 74 -9.05 8.96 -19.81
C ASN A 74 -9.94 9.89 -20.64
N ALA A 75 -10.93 10.53 -20.02
CA ALA A 75 -11.82 11.47 -20.71
C ALA A 75 -11.03 12.64 -21.32
N SER A 76 -10.06 13.21 -20.59
CA SER A 76 -9.22 14.30 -21.10
C SER A 76 -8.42 13.91 -22.36
N ARG A 77 -8.05 12.64 -22.51
CA ARG A 77 -7.32 12.13 -23.70
C ARG A 77 -8.25 11.85 -24.88
N ILE A 78 -9.49 11.45 -24.61
CA ILE A 78 -10.45 11.05 -25.66
C ILE A 78 -11.21 12.27 -26.18
N LEU A 79 -11.54 13.25 -25.32
CA LEU A 79 -12.35 14.41 -25.64
C LEU A 79 -11.91 15.17 -26.90
N PRO A 80 -10.61 15.41 -27.18
CA PRO A 80 -10.19 16.13 -28.39
C PRO A 80 -10.61 15.45 -29.71
N ALA A 81 -10.83 14.13 -29.70
CA ALA A 81 -11.30 13.40 -30.88
C ALA A 81 -12.77 13.67 -31.23
N TYR A 82 -13.58 14.10 -30.24
CA TYR A 82 -15.02 14.35 -30.40
C TYR A 82 -15.36 15.83 -30.34
N VAL A 83 -14.57 16.63 -29.64
CA VAL A 83 -14.75 18.07 -29.44
C VAL A 83 -13.43 18.77 -29.74
N PRO A 84 -13.12 19.08 -31.03
CA PRO A 84 -11.85 19.70 -31.41
C PRO A 84 -11.50 20.99 -30.64
N ASP A 85 -12.51 21.81 -30.34
CA ASP A 85 -12.38 23.06 -29.59
C ASP A 85 -12.49 22.87 -28.06
N GLY A 86 -12.43 21.65 -27.60
CA GLY A 86 -12.61 21.26 -26.19
C GLY A 86 -11.40 21.48 -25.26
N ALA A 87 -10.39 22.27 -25.65
CA ALA A 87 -9.15 22.44 -24.88
C ALA A 87 -9.39 22.91 -23.42
N ALA A 88 -10.36 23.81 -23.19
CA ALA A 88 -10.71 24.25 -21.84
C ALA A 88 -11.27 23.12 -20.97
N ALA A 89 -12.11 22.24 -21.55
CA ALA A 89 -12.65 21.10 -20.85
C ALA A 89 -11.56 20.04 -20.54
N VAL A 90 -10.63 19.83 -21.46
CA VAL A 90 -9.46 18.98 -21.26
C VAL A 90 -8.62 19.49 -20.09
N ALA A 91 -8.29 20.79 -20.07
CA ALA A 91 -7.52 21.41 -18.99
C ALA A 91 -8.24 21.26 -17.64
N LYS A 92 -9.55 21.52 -17.60
CA LYS A 92 -10.37 21.35 -16.39
C LYS A 92 -10.40 19.90 -15.88
N MET A 93 -10.53 18.92 -16.76
CA MET A 93 -10.47 17.49 -16.36
C MET A 93 -9.11 17.11 -15.76
N GLN A 94 -8.02 17.64 -16.32
CA GLN A 94 -6.67 17.40 -15.80
C GLN A 94 -6.46 18.08 -14.45
N GLU A 95 -6.94 19.31 -14.28
CA GLU A 95 -6.94 20.04 -13.00
C GLU A 95 -7.73 19.28 -11.94
N HIS A 96 -8.94 18.82 -12.25
CA HIS A 96 -9.77 18.04 -11.33
C HIS A 96 -9.14 16.69 -10.97
N ALA A 97 -8.48 16.01 -11.91
CA ALA A 97 -7.75 14.78 -11.62
C ALA A 97 -6.57 15.03 -10.67
N ALA A 98 -5.86 16.15 -10.82
CA ALA A 98 -4.79 16.55 -9.90
C ALA A 98 -5.34 16.90 -8.51
N ALA A 99 -6.39 17.73 -8.45
CA ALA A 99 -7.05 18.10 -7.20
C ALA A 99 -7.57 16.87 -6.43
N LEU A 100 -8.13 15.88 -7.10
CA LEU A 100 -8.57 14.63 -6.44
C LEU A 100 -7.44 13.85 -5.79
N LYS A 101 -6.23 13.85 -6.35
CA LYS A 101 -5.07 13.22 -5.73
C LYS A 101 -4.70 13.90 -4.42
N GLU A 102 -4.73 15.23 -4.42
CA GLU A 102 -4.44 16.03 -3.23
C GLU A 102 -5.52 15.86 -2.15
N ILE A 103 -6.81 15.93 -2.55
CA ILE A 103 -7.95 15.70 -1.64
C ILE A 103 -7.86 14.32 -0.99
N LEU A 104 -7.52 13.28 -1.75
CA LEU A 104 -7.34 11.93 -1.21
C LEU A 104 -6.29 11.90 -0.10
N VAL A 105 -5.12 12.49 -0.34
CA VAL A 105 -4.04 12.52 0.65
C VAL A 105 -4.41 13.36 1.86
N GLN A 106 -5.00 14.53 1.65
CA GLN A 106 -5.51 15.40 2.72
C GLN A 106 -6.55 14.67 3.58
N THR A 107 -7.49 13.96 2.94
CA THR A 107 -8.54 13.21 3.62
C THR A 107 -7.96 12.08 4.46
N ILE A 108 -7.02 11.30 3.92
CA ILE A 108 -6.35 10.24 4.67
C ILE A 108 -5.60 10.84 5.86
N ALA A 109 -4.82 11.90 5.65
CA ALA A 109 -4.05 12.55 6.72
C ALA A 109 -4.97 13.20 7.77
N GLY A 110 -6.05 13.86 7.32
CA GLY A 110 -7.03 14.52 8.19
C GLY A 110 -7.76 13.58 9.13
N ASN A 111 -8.10 12.39 8.64
CA ASN A 111 -8.90 11.41 9.37
C ASN A 111 -8.06 10.30 10.05
N HIS A 112 -6.77 10.22 9.74
CA HIS A 112 -5.87 9.27 10.39
C HIS A 112 -5.90 9.45 11.91
N PRO A 113 -5.84 8.38 12.74
CA PRO A 113 -5.67 8.52 14.18
C PRO A 113 -4.50 9.46 14.51
N ASN A 114 -4.67 10.34 15.51
CA ASN A 114 -3.66 11.36 15.79
C ASN A 114 -2.40 10.76 16.41
N THR A 115 -2.58 9.71 17.21
CA THR A 115 -1.48 9.09 17.94
C THR A 115 -1.64 7.57 17.98
N PRO A 116 -0.55 6.80 18.08
CA PRO A 116 -0.62 5.34 18.22
C PRO A 116 -1.51 4.86 19.37
N PRO A 117 -1.56 5.52 20.57
CA PRO A 117 -2.44 5.11 21.66
C PRO A 117 -3.96 5.13 21.36
N GLU A 118 -4.40 5.70 20.23
CA GLU A 118 -5.80 5.54 19.79
C GLU A 118 -6.11 4.13 19.26
N ILE A 119 -5.07 3.31 19.08
CA ILE A 119 -5.14 1.89 18.77
C ILE A 119 -4.57 1.16 19.98
N THR A 120 -5.30 0.18 20.51
CA THR A 120 -4.87 -0.51 21.74
C THR A 120 -3.61 -1.36 21.51
N ASP A 121 -2.84 -1.55 22.57
CA ASP A 121 -1.61 -2.36 22.53
C ASP A 121 -1.89 -3.79 22.06
N GLU A 122 -3.02 -4.40 22.47
CA GLU A 122 -3.42 -5.74 22.06
C GLU A 122 -3.56 -5.84 20.54
N ARG A 123 -4.08 -4.79 19.89
CA ARG A 123 -4.21 -4.72 18.43
C ARG A 123 -2.85 -4.61 17.76
N PHE A 124 -1.96 -3.76 18.28
CA PHE A 124 -0.58 -3.70 17.79
C PHE A 124 0.14 -5.04 17.96
N TRP A 125 0.00 -5.70 19.10
CA TRP A 125 0.61 -7.02 19.32
C TRP A 125 0.05 -8.08 18.38
N ALA A 126 -1.26 -8.09 18.12
CA ALA A 126 -1.84 -8.99 17.13
C ALA A 126 -1.24 -8.74 15.74
N CYS A 127 -1.13 -7.47 15.33
CA CYS A 127 -0.55 -7.09 14.05
C CYS A 127 0.95 -7.48 13.99
N ARG A 128 1.71 -7.28 15.05
CA ARG A 128 3.12 -7.71 15.13
C ARG A 128 3.26 -9.23 15.02
N ARG A 129 2.39 -10.02 15.67
CA ARG A 129 2.38 -11.48 15.50
C ARG A 129 2.12 -11.89 14.05
N PHE A 130 1.14 -11.25 13.40
CA PHE A 130 0.90 -11.46 11.97
C PHE A 130 2.14 -11.13 11.12
N LEU A 131 2.74 -9.96 11.31
CA LEU A 131 3.94 -9.54 10.58
C LEU A 131 5.15 -10.43 10.86
N ALA A 132 5.24 -11.06 12.03
CA ALA A 132 6.34 -11.95 12.40
C ALA A 132 6.47 -13.15 11.46
N HIS A 133 5.37 -13.65 10.88
CA HIS A 133 5.42 -14.72 9.88
C HIS A 133 6.23 -14.34 8.63
N PHE A 134 6.44 -13.04 8.38
CA PHE A 134 7.10 -12.48 7.20
C PHE A 134 8.39 -11.74 7.52
N LEU A 135 8.56 -11.21 8.73
CA LEU A 135 9.69 -10.36 9.13
C LEU A 135 10.53 -10.95 10.26
N ALA A 136 10.22 -12.15 10.75
CA ALA A 136 10.98 -12.81 11.81
C ALA A 136 11.30 -14.25 11.45
N GLY A 137 12.35 -14.80 12.09
CA GLY A 137 12.76 -16.19 11.95
C GLY A 137 13.42 -16.52 10.60
N PRO A 138 13.67 -17.82 10.35
CA PRO A 138 14.48 -18.28 9.22
C PRO A 138 13.81 -18.08 7.85
N ARG A 139 12.48 -17.97 7.81
CA ARG A 139 11.71 -17.76 6.59
C ARG A 139 11.34 -16.29 6.37
N ALA A 140 11.94 -15.37 7.11
CA ALA A 140 11.71 -13.95 6.94
C ALA A 140 12.04 -13.50 5.51
N GLY A 141 11.07 -12.85 4.87
CA GLY A 141 11.16 -12.24 3.55
C GLY A 141 11.11 -10.73 3.62
N CYS A 142 10.22 -10.14 2.82
CA CYS A 142 9.95 -8.72 2.80
C CYS A 142 8.45 -8.46 2.91
N VAL A 143 8.09 -7.32 3.47
CA VAL A 143 6.75 -6.75 3.44
C VAL A 143 6.72 -5.59 2.46
N PHE A 144 5.78 -5.64 1.54
CA PHE A 144 5.50 -4.59 0.56
C PHE A 144 4.12 -4.04 0.83
N THR A 145 3.96 -2.73 0.88
CA THR A 145 2.66 -2.10 1.07
C THR A 145 2.34 -1.13 -0.05
N LEU A 146 1.06 -1.09 -0.42
CA LEU A 146 0.49 -0.10 -1.33
C LEU A 146 -0.28 0.99 -0.56
N ASN A 147 -0.37 0.87 0.77
CA ASN A 147 -1.09 1.79 1.63
C ASN A 147 -0.26 3.04 1.92
N TYR A 148 -0.93 4.17 2.04
CA TYR A 148 -0.31 5.47 2.32
C TYR A 148 -0.24 5.81 3.81
N ASP A 149 -1.10 5.17 4.63
CA ASP A 149 -1.26 5.46 6.06
C ASP A 149 -0.04 5.05 6.91
N LEU A 150 -0.07 5.42 8.19
CA LEU A 150 1.03 5.16 9.12
C LEU A 150 0.90 3.85 9.90
N LEU A 151 -0.16 3.06 9.70
CA LEU A 151 -0.47 1.90 10.56
C LEU A 151 0.63 0.84 10.53
N LEU A 152 1.16 0.53 9.33
CA LEU A 152 2.30 -0.39 9.22
C LEU A 152 3.53 0.15 9.94
N TYR A 153 3.87 1.44 9.71
CA TYR A 153 5.01 2.08 10.35
C TYR A 153 4.85 2.07 11.89
N TRP A 154 3.69 2.47 12.40
CA TRP A 154 3.42 2.44 13.83
C TRP A 154 3.54 1.03 14.42
N THR A 155 3.00 0.02 13.74
CA THR A 155 3.12 -1.38 14.19
C THR A 155 4.58 -1.84 14.28
N LEU A 156 5.41 -1.46 13.31
CA LEU A 156 6.83 -1.82 13.28
C LEU A 156 7.64 -1.11 14.38
N MET A 157 7.24 0.12 14.73
CA MET A 157 7.87 0.94 15.76
C MET A 157 7.29 0.69 17.16
N HIS A 158 6.12 0.05 17.26
CA HIS A 158 5.53 -0.33 18.54
C HIS A 158 6.41 -1.38 19.21
N GLU A 159 6.95 -1.04 20.37
CA GLU A 159 7.92 -1.94 21.01
C GLU A 159 7.15 -2.84 21.95
N ASP A 160 6.86 -3.21 22.73
CA ASP A 160 6.59 -4.03 23.91
C ASP A 160 5.33 -4.90 23.88
N MET A 161 5.59 -6.19 23.80
CA MET A 161 4.67 -7.15 24.40
C MET A 161 5.01 -7.28 25.91
N PRO A 162 4.05 -7.08 26.82
CA PRO A 162 4.27 -7.44 28.21
C PRO A 162 4.50 -8.96 28.27
N PHE A 163 5.49 -9.39 29.05
CA PHE A 163 5.81 -10.80 29.29
C PHE A 163 6.67 -11.53 28.22
N GLY A 164 7.86 -11.02 27.93
CA GLY A 164 9.01 -11.85 27.55
C GLY A 164 9.13 -12.31 26.11
N ASP A 165 8.11 -12.30 25.29
CA ASP A 165 8.17 -12.71 23.89
C ASP A 165 8.32 -11.51 22.96
N MET A 166 9.42 -10.79 23.08
CA MET A 166 9.77 -9.75 22.13
C MET A 166 10.06 -10.38 20.77
N ILE A 167 9.11 -10.27 19.84
CA ILE A 167 9.33 -10.66 18.45
C ILE A 167 10.14 -9.57 17.77
N ALA A 168 11.43 -9.83 17.55
CA ALA A 168 12.29 -8.95 16.78
C ALA A 168 11.89 -9.01 15.29
N LEU A 169 11.21 -7.97 14.82
CA LEU A 169 10.87 -7.82 13.41
C LEU A 169 12.04 -7.19 12.65
N ALA A 170 12.34 -7.70 11.45
CA ALA A 170 13.27 -7.07 10.52
C ALA A 170 12.60 -5.83 9.89
N LYS A 171 12.64 -4.70 10.59
CA LYS A 171 11.90 -3.46 10.28
C LYS A 171 12.67 -2.44 9.44
N ASN A 172 13.86 -2.78 8.93
CA ASN A 172 14.64 -1.89 8.08
C ASN A 172 13.86 -1.54 6.80
N ASP A 173 13.63 -0.26 6.56
CA ASP A 173 12.95 0.30 5.40
C ASP A 173 13.88 1.15 4.50
N GLY A 174 15.19 1.12 4.78
CA GLY A 174 16.22 1.78 4.00
C GLY A 174 16.48 3.25 4.38
N PHE A 175 15.89 3.73 5.47
CA PHE A 175 16.15 5.07 6.01
C PHE A 175 17.12 5.02 7.18
N GLY A 176 17.99 6.00 7.26
CA GLY A 176 18.99 6.18 8.31
C GLY A 176 19.22 7.66 8.64
N ASN A 177 20.16 7.91 9.54
CA ASN A 177 20.53 9.28 9.88
C ASN A 177 21.08 10.01 8.64
N ASP A 178 20.87 11.32 8.60
CA ASP A 178 21.53 12.20 7.67
C ASP A 178 22.98 12.35 8.12
N GLU A 179 23.94 12.06 7.23
CA GLU A 179 25.38 12.18 7.55
C GLU A 179 25.83 13.64 7.60
N ASP A 180 25.14 14.51 6.84
CA ASP A 180 25.46 15.95 6.77
C ASP A 180 24.77 16.73 7.90
N ASP A 181 23.66 16.22 8.48
CA ASP A 181 22.94 16.79 9.62
C ASP A 181 22.53 15.70 10.63
N PRO A 182 23.48 15.23 11.48
CA PRO A 182 23.20 14.18 12.46
C PRO A 182 22.13 14.52 13.50
N ASP A 183 21.87 15.81 13.72
CA ASP A 183 20.87 16.34 14.65
C ASP A 183 19.52 16.60 14.00
N ALA A 184 19.38 16.31 12.70
CA ALA A 184 18.13 16.49 11.96
C ALA A 184 16.95 15.80 12.65
N ASP A 185 15.78 16.40 12.59
CA ASP A 185 14.53 15.88 13.13
C ASP A 185 13.83 14.86 12.19
N TYR A 186 14.51 14.46 11.13
CA TYR A 186 14.12 13.46 10.14
C TYR A 186 15.24 12.44 9.92
N VAL A 187 14.94 11.40 9.14
CA VAL A 187 15.94 10.49 8.59
C VAL A 187 15.84 10.51 7.06
N VAL A 188 16.95 10.17 6.38
CA VAL A 188 17.03 10.19 4.93
C VAL A 188 17.17 8.79 4.35
N TRP A 189 16.69 8.61 3.12
CA TRP A 189 16.90 7.36 2.40
C TRP A 189 18.37 7.17 2.05
N GLN A 190 18.92 6.01 2.43
CA GLN A 190 20.35 5.71 2.33
C GLN A 190 20.80 5.25 0.93
N GLY A 191 19.98 5.49 -0.10
CA GLY A 191 20.30 5.06 -1.46
C GLY A 191 20.20 3.56 -1.68
N GLU A 192 20.48 3.11 -2.90
CA GLU A 192 20.37 1.68 -3.27
C GLU A 192 21.33 0.78 -2.47
N THR A 193 22.52 1.27 -2.18
CA THR A 193 23.56 0.51 -1.47
C THR A 193 23.27 0.44 0.02
N GLY A 194 22.96 1.55 0.66
CA GLY A 194 22.66 1.59 2.10
C GLY A 194 21.32 0.92 2.45
N ALA A 195 20.39 0.86 1.49
CA ALA A 195 19.08 0.24 1.66
C ALA A 195 19.01 -1.22 1.15
N HIS A 196 20.12 -1.88 0.85
CA HIS A 196 20.11 -3.23 0.25
C HIS A 196 19.48 -4.29 1.17
N ASP A 197 19.58 -4.13 2.49
CA ASP A 197 19.00 -5.02 3.49
C ASP A 197 17.57 -4.62 3.93
N ALA A 198 16.96 -3.64 3.24
CA ALA A 198 15.60 -3.23 3.56
C ALA A 198 14.62 -4.41 3.39
N ARG A 199 13.72 -4.54 4.37
CA ARG A 199 12.70 -5.60 4.44
C ARG A 199 11.29 -5.06 4.32
N VAL A 200 11.11 -3.75 4.50
CA VAL A 200 9.82 -3.07 4.40
C VAL A 200 9.89 -2.04 3.28
N HIS A 201 8.91 -2.08 2.38
CA HIS A 201 8.90 -1.23 1.20
C HIS A 201 7.51 -0.61 0.99
N PHE A 202 7.44 0.71 1.00
CA PHE A 202 6.24 1.48 0.68
C PHE A 202 6.20 1.74 -0.84
N LEU A 203 5.62 0.81 -1.59
CA LEU A 203 5.68 0.83 -3.07
C LEU A 203 4.92 2.00 -3.71
N HIS A 204 3.95 2.54 -3.00
CA HIS A 204 3.18 3.70 -3.43
C HIS A 204 3.48 4.96 -2.59
N GLY A 205 4.55 4.93 -1.78
CA GLY A 205 4.87 6.00 -0.85
C GLY A 205 4.07 5.91 0.46
N ALA A 206 4.14 6.94 1.28
CA ALA A 206 3.42 7.02 2.56
C ALA A 206 3.38 8.45 3.11
N LEU A 207 2.44 8.74 4.01
CA LEU A 207 2.21 10.05 4.62
C LEU A 207 3.42 10.65 5.36
N HIS A 208 4.41 9.84 5.74
CA HIS A 208 5.61 10.29 6.45
C HIS A 208 6.86 10.40 5.55
N LEU A 209 6.71 10.20 4.24
CA LEU A 209 7.81 10.28 3.26
C LEU A 209 7.67 11.55 2.43
N PHE A 210 8.70 12.38 2.39
CA PHE A 210 8.68 13.66 1.69
C PHE A 210 9.89 13.80 0.77
N ASP A 211 9.62 14.08 -0.50
CA ASP A 211 10.65 14.35 -1.50
C ASP A 211 10.96 15.86 -1.50
N SER A 212 12.15 16.23 -1.00
CA SER A 212 12.60 17.63 -0.98
C SER A 212 13.29 18.06 -2.29
N GLY A 213 13.31 17.19 -3.31
CA GLY A 213 13.99 17.41 -4.58
C GLY A 213 15.47 17.02 -4.57
N SER A 214 16.18 17.24 -3.46
CA SER A 214 17.57 16.81 -3.27
C SER A 214 17.65 15.48 -2.52
N GLU A 215 16.71 15.25 -1.60
CA GLU A 215 16.71 14.11 -0.69
C GLU A 215 15.29 13.60 -0.46
N LEU A 216 15.17 12.31 -0.20
CA LEU A 216 13.94 11.74 0.32
C LEU A 216 14.03 11.64 1.85
N LYS A 217 13.18 12.41 2.52
CA LYS A 217 13.11 12.50 3.98
C LYS A 217 11.97 11.66 4.52
N LYS A 218 12.21 11.03 5.66
CA LYS A 218 11.18 10.37 6.44
C LYS A 218 11.08 11.06 7.80
N TYR A 219 9.92 11.63 8.08
CA TYR A 219 9.65 12.23 9.39
C TYR A 219 9.60 11.16 10.47
N THR A 220 10.09 11.52 11.66
CA THR A 220 10.13 10.64 12.82
C THR A 220 9.50 11.34 14.02
N TRP A 221 8.83 10.58 14.88
CA TRP A 221 8.26 11.12 16.11
C TRP A 221 9.34 11.46 17.13
N VAL A 222 10.32 10.54 17.30
CA VAL A 222 11.24 10.54 18.44
C VAL A 222 12.07 11.82 18.55
N ARG A 223 12.39 12.44 17.44
CA ARG A 223 13.26 13.61 17.42
C ARG A 223 12.51 14.93 17.61
N LYS A 224 11.30 15.04 17.08
CA LYS A 224 10.51 16.29 17.06
C LYS A 224 9.52 16.42 18.22
N GLN A 225 9.18 15.32 18.89
CA GLN A 225 8.14 15.21 19.93
C GLN A 225 6.75 15.74 19.46
N VAL A 226 6.54 15.79 18.15
CA VAL A 226 5.27 16.10 17.50
C VAL A 226 4.73 14.82 16.88
N PRO A 227 3.45 14.48 17.08
CA PRO A 227 2.85 13.31 16.44
C PRO A 227 3.13 13.28 14.95
N LEU A 228 3.51 12.10 14.42
CA LEU A 228 3.95 11.97 13.03
C LEU A 228 2.88 12.41 12.03
N ILE A 229 1.61 12.10 12.32
CA ILE A 229 0.50 12.54 11.47
C ILE A 229 0.32 14.07 11.50
N GLU A 230 0.60 14.71 12.62
CA GLU A 230 0.53 16.17 12.72
C GLU A 230 1.65 16.83 11.91
N GLN A 231 2.85 16.25 11.89
CA GLN A 231 3.92 16.69 11.00
C GLN A 231 3.51 16.60 9.53
N ALA A 232 2.83 15.50 9.14
CA ALA A 232 2.32 15.34 7.78
C ALA A 232 1.23 16.38 7.45
N ARG A 233 0.28 16.64 8.37
CA ARG A 233 -0.74 17.67 8.20
C ARG A 233 -0.15 19.07 8.05
N GLN A 234 0.85 19.42 8.87
CA GLN A 234 1.54 20.71 8.79
C GLN A 234 2.28 20.86 7.47
N ALA A 235 2.94 19.82 7.00
CA ALA A 235 3.61 19.82 5.68
C ALA A 235 2.59 20.04 4.55
N ILE A 236 1.49 19.30 4.54
CA ILE A 236 0.42 19.44 3.55
C ILE A 236 -0.19 20.84 3.58
N ALA A 237 -0.43 21.41 4.77
CA ALA A 237 -0.94 22.78 4.92
C ALA A 237 0.06 23.85 4.41
N ALA A 238 1.35 23.51 4.30
CA ALA A 238 2.40 24.33 3.70
C ALA A 238 2.69 23.98 2.23
N ASP A 239 1.75 23.31 1.53
CA ASP A 239 1.85 22.85 0.14
C ASP A 239 3.01 21.84 -0.11
N ALA A 240 3.54 21.23 0.95
CA ALA A 240 4.52 20.16 0.85
C ALA A 240 3.80 18.80 0.97
N TYR A 241 3.60 18.13 -0.17
CA TYR A 241 2.88 16.87 -0.21
C TYR A 241 3.81 15.67 0.03
N PRO A 242 3.35 14.65 0.77
CA PRO A 242 4.10 13.42 0.93
C PRO A 242 4.28 12.70 -0.41
N LEU A 243 5.27 11.83 -0.47
CA LEU A 243 5.49 10.96 -1.63
C LEU A 243 4.37 9.92 -1.70
N PHE A 244 3.53 9.99 -2.74
CA PHE A 244 2.44 9.03 -2.96
C PHE A 244 2.16 8.77 -4.45
N VAL A 245 1.56 7.62 -4.76
CA VAL A 245 1.26 7.13 -6.11
C VAL A 245 -0.24 6.84 -6.23
N ALA A 246 -1.05 7.86 -6.50
CA ALA A 246 -2.50 7.79 -6.64
C ALA A 246 -2.98 8.00 -8.09
N GLU A 247 -2.14 7.73 -9.08
CA GLU A 247 -2.50 7.81 -10.49
C GLU A 247 -3.58 6.80 -10.86
N GLY A 248 -4.51 7.19 -11.76
CA GLY A 248 -5.67 6.37 -12.10
C GLY A 248 -5.35 5.10 -12.88
N THR A 249 -4.22 5.01 -13.58
CA THR A 249 -3.86 3.84 -14.38
C THR A 249 -2.54 3.21 -13.95
N SER A 250 -2.44 1.90 -14.09
CA SER A 250 -1.22 1.13 -13.83
C SER A 250 0.01 1.63 -14.60
N VAL A 251 -0.17 2.12 -15.82
CA VAL A 251 0.93 2.68 -16.64
C VAL A 251 1.47 3.96 -16.01
N GLN A 252 0.58 4.84 -15.56
CA GLN A 252 0.94 6.11 -14.92
C GLN A 252 1.57 5.87 -13.54
N LYS A 253 0.97 4.99 -12.70
CA LYS A 253 1.57 4.59 -11.42
C LYS A 253 2.99 4.08 -11.63
N LYS A 254 3.20 3.19 -12.60
CA LYS A 254 4.54 2.68 -12.93
C LYS A 254 5.49 3.78 -13.41
N ALA A 255 5.02 4.74 -14.19
CA ALA A 255 5.85 5.86 -14.65
C ALA A 255 6.31 6.71 -13.44
N LYS A 256 5.39 7.05 -12.52
CA LYS A 256 5.72 7.79 -11.29
C LYS A 256 6.68 7.01 -10.38
N ILE A 257 6.45 5.72 -10.17
CA ILE A 257 7.38 4.86 -9.43
C ILE A 257 8.79 4.91 -10.02
N ARG A 258 8.92 4.89 -11.35
CA ARG A 258 10.23 4.92 -12.03
C ARG A 258 10.92 6.27 -11.96
N HIS A 259 10.19 7.33 -11.70
CA HIS A 259 10.73 8.70 -11.58
C HIS A 259 11.37 8.98 -10.21
N ASN A 260 10.93 8.27 -9.16
CA ASN A 260 11.48 8.41 -7.83
C ASN A 260 12.40 7.23 -7.50
N ALA A 261 13.62 7.50 -7.07
CA ALA A 261 14.64 6.47 -6.85
C ALA A 261 14.25 5.45 -5.77
N TYR A 262 13.67 5.90 -4.66
CA TYR A 262 13.20 5.04 -3.56
C TYR A 262 12.07 4.10 -4.01
N LEU A 263 11.03 4.66 -4.62
CA LEU A 263 9.91 3.85 -5.12
C LEU A 263 10.38 2.83 -6.15
N TYR A 264 11.28 3.24 -7.04
CA TYR A 264 11.84 2.34 -8.05
C TYR A 264 12.71 1.25 -7.44
N GLN A 265 13.47 1.54 -6.40
CA GLN A 265 14.23 0.53 -5.66
C GLN A 265 13.31 -0.49 -4.98
N GLY A 266 12.26 -0.04 -4.28
CA GLY A 266 11.24 -0.93 -3.73
C GLY A 266 10.58 -1.82 -4.80
N PHE A 267 10.24 -1.24 -5.95
CA PHE A 267 9.70 -1.98 -7.09
C PHE A 267 10.70 -2.99 -7.69
N LYS A 268 11.99 -2.66 -7.75
CA LYS A 268 13.07 -3.61 -8.16
C LYS A 268 13.17 -4.75 -7.14
N GLN A 269 13.17 -4.45 -5.85
CA GLN A 269 13.22 -5.45 -4.78
C GLN A 269 12.01 -6.40 -4.85
N PHE A 270 10.81 -5.86 -5.01
CA PHE A 270 9.61 -6.69 -5.23
C PHE A 270 9.78 -7.60 -6.45
N THR A 271 10.21 -7.03 -7.59
CA THR A 271 10.42 -7.78 -8.84
C THR A 271 11.50 -8.87 -8.71
N ALA A 272 12.56 -8.61 -7.94
CA ALA A 272 13.61 -9.59 -7.69
C ALA A 272 13.10 -10.75 -6.82
N ASN A 273 12.37 -10.44 -5.73
CA ASN A 273 11.86 -11.45 -4.81
C ASN A 273 10.83 -12.39 -5.47
N VAL A 274 9.93 -11.87 -6.31
CA VAL A 274 8.96 -12.72 -7.03
C VAL A 274 9.60 -13.59 -8.13
N LYS A 275 10.87 -13.37 -8.47
CA LYS A 275 11.63 -14.19 -9.41
C LYS A 275 12.37 -15.37 -8.78
N VAL A 276 12.37 -15.49 -7.46
CA VAL A 276 13.06 -16.58 -6.74
C VAL A 276 12.14 -17.79 -6.65
N GLY A 277 12.51 -18.92 -7.25
CA GLY A 277 11.69 -20.13 -7.36
C GLY A 277 11.47 -20.90 -6.05
N THR A 278 12.16 -20.52 -4.98
CA THR A 278 12.02 -21.14 -3.64
C THR A 278 11.23 -20.30 -2.65
N HIS A 279 10.71 -19.13 -3.05
CA HIS A 279 9.94 -18.24 -2.22
C HIS A 279 8.44 -18.44 -2.43
N CYS A 280 7.61 -17.91 -1.54
CA CYS A 280 6.17 -17.76 -1.75
C CYS A 280 5.73 -16.32 -1.45
N VAL A 281 4.53 -15.97 -1.91
CA VAL A 281 3.96 -14.63 -1.74
C VAL A 281 2.58 -14.74 -1.12
N PHE A 282 2.32 -13.93 -0.11
CA PHE A 282 1.02 -13.71 0.50
C PHE A 282 0.48 -12.34 0.09
N ILE A 283 -0.80 -12.25 -0.19
CA ILE A 283 -1.51 -11.00 -0.40
C ILE A 283 -2.59 -10.87 0.67
N TYR A 284 -2.62 -9.76 1.38
CA TYR A 284 -3.63 -9.44 2.38
C TYR A 284 -4.28 -8.10 2.09
N GLY A 285 -5.61 -8.08 2.02
CA GLY A 285 -6.39 -6.86 1.92
C GLY A 285 -6.27 -6.10 0.59
N HIS A 286 -5.96 -6.81 -0.52
CA HIS A 286 -5.83 -6.20 -1.85
C HIS A 286 -6.90 -6.70 -2.80
N SER A 287 -7.58 -5.80 -3.51
CA SER A 287 -8.67 -6.08 -4.43
C SER A 287 -8.24 -6.69 -5.78
N LEU A 288 -6.94 -6.76 -6.06
CA LEU A 288 -6.34 -7.14 -7.35
C LEU A 288 -6.87 -6.32 -8.54
N ALA A 289 -7.20 -5.04 -8.31
CA ALA A 289 -7.73 -4.15 -9.34
C ALA A 289 -6.71 -3.86 -10.46
N GLU A 290 -7.19 -3.50 -11.64
CA GLU A 290 -6.37 -3.29 -12.84
C GLU A 290 -5.41 -2.10 -12.74
N ASN A 291 -5.75 -1.11 -11.93
CA ASN A 291 -4.90 0.05 -11.66
C ASN A 291 -3.58 -0.34 -10.98
N ASP A 292 -3.48 -1.56 -10.41
CA ASP A 292 -2.26 -2.12 -9.83
C ASP A 292 -1.61 -3.22 -10.68
N ASP A 293 -1.97 -3.35 -11.95
CA ASP A 293 -1.38 -4.34 -12.87
C ASP A 293 0.14 -4.19 -13.03
N HIS A 294 0.73 -3.03 -12.73
CA HIS A 294 2.18 -2.85 -12.69
C HIS A 294 2.85 -3.73 -11.63
N ILE A 295 2.17 -4.02 -10.51
CA ILE A 295 2.57 -4.95 -9.46
C ILE A 295 2.12 -6.38 -9.81
N LEU A 296 0.83 -6.56 -10.16
CA LEU A 296 0.23 -7.87 -10.41
C LEU A 296 0.90 -8.60 -11.58
N THR A 297 1.30 -7.87 -12.63
CA THR A 297 2.07 -8.44 -13.74
C THR A 297 3.43 -8.98 -13.28
N ARG A 298 4.08 -8.42 -12.24
CA ARG A 298 5.32 -8.99 -11.70
C ARG A 298 5.07 -10.31 -11.00
N ILE A 299 3.97 -10.42 -10.25
CA ILE A 299 3.50 -11.67 -9.65
C ILE A 299 3.27 -12.72 -10.75
N GLY A 300 2.45 -12.38 -11.75
CA GLY A 300 2.13 -13.28 -12.86
C GLY A 300 3.35 -13.72 -13.69
N ARG A 301 4.36 -12.87 -13.87
CA ARG A 301 5.61 -13.17 -14.60
C ARG A 301 6.76 -13.57 -13.69
N GLY A 302 6.50 -13.82 -12.42
CA GLY A 302 7.50 -14.30 -11.46
C GLY A 302 7.91 -15.75 -11.69
N ARG A 303 8.66 -16.33 -10.74
CA ARG A 303 9.10 -17.73 -10.74
C ARG A 303 8.75 -18.47 -9.45
N PHE A 304 8.33 -17.73 -8.41
CA PHE A 304 7.92 -18.34 -7.14
C PHE A 304 6.71 -19.27 -7.40
N PRO A 305 6.63 -20.42 -6.71
CA PRO A 305 5.66 -21.47 -7.07
C PRO A 305 4.26 -21.24 -6.52
N LYS A 306 4.08 -20.49 -5.42
CA LYS A 306 2.78 -20.42 -4.76
C LYS A 306 2.42 -19.01 -4.29
N LEU A 307 1.19 -18.60 -4.62
CA LEU A 307 0.55 -17.37 -4.22
C LEU A 307 -0.61 -17.67 -3.26
N TYR A 308 -0.61 -17.06 -2.08
CA TYR A 308 -1.70 -17.11 -1.12
C TYR A 308 -2.45 -15.79 -1.13
N VAL A 309 -3.75 -15.80 -1.36
CA VAL A 309 -4.59 -14.59 -1.43
C VAL A 309 -5.64 -14.62 -0.35
N GLY A 310 -5.64 -13.61 0.52
CA GLY A 310 -6.65 -13.43 1.56
C GLY A 310 -7.97 -12.94 0.98
N ILE A 311 -9.05 -13.65 1.31
CA ILE A 311 -10.42 -13.31 0.97
C ILE A 311 -11.15 -12.98 2.26
N TYR A 312 -11.80 -11.82 2.32
CA TYR A 312 -12.55 -11.38 3.49
C TYR A 312 -14.06 -11.50 3.27
N GLY A 313 -14.75 -12.11 4.22
CA GLY A 313 -16.21 -12.28 4.16
C GLY A 313 -16.66 -13.42 3.24
N ASP A 314 -17.86 -13.28 2.66
CA ASP A 314 -18.46 -14.31 1.80
C ASP A 314 -17.66 -14.52 0.52
N GLU A 315 -17.07 -15.71 0.36
CA GLU A 315 -16.32 -16.11 -0.84
C GLU A 315 -17.15 -16.06 -2.13
N ASN A 316 -18.47 -16.15 -2.02
CA ASN A 316 -19.40 -16.14 -3.16
C ASN A 316 -19.86 -14.73 -3.54
N SER A 317 -19.48 -13.70 -2.80
CA SER A 317 -19.80 -12.32 -3.17
C SER A 317 -19.20 -11.96 -4.53
N PRO A 318 -19.85 -11.10 -5.34
CA PRO A 318 -19.35 -10.71 -6.66
C PRO A 318 -17.92 -10.13 -6.61
N ASP A 319 -17.60 -9.39 -5.57
CA ASP A 319 -16.29 -8.79 -5.38
C ASP A 319 -15.21 -9.83 -5.10
N ASN A 320 -15.47 -10.79 -4.20
CA ASN A 320 -14.55 -11.87 -3.89
C ASN A 320 -14.37 -12.83 -5.07
N GLN A 321 -15.45 -13.13 -5.81
CA GLN A 321 -15.34 -13.91 -7.04
C GLN A 321 -14.48 -13.22 -8.10
N ARG A 322 -14.56 -11.89 -8.21
CA ARG A 322 -13.70 -11.10 -9.09
C ARG A 322 -12.23 -11.18 -8.64
N ILE A 323 -11.95 -11.02 -7.35
CA ILE A 323 -10.59 -11.15 -6.78
C ILE A 323 -10.02 -12.53 -7.08
N MET A 324 -10.79 -13.59 -6.82
CA MET A 324 -10.37 -14.97 -7.07
C MET A 324 -10.10 -15.23 -8.56
N ALA A 325 -10.99 -14.78 -9.44
CA ALA A 325 -10.79 -14.88 -10.88
C ALA A 325 -9.54 -14.14 -11.36
N ARG A 326 -9.29 -12.93 -10.83
CA ARG A 326 -8.08 -12.15 -11.14
C ARG A 326 -6.81 -12.86 -10.66
N ALA A 327 -6.79 -13.41 -9.45
CA ALA A 327 -5.66 -14.18 -8.93
C ALA A 327 -5.37 -15.41 -9.81
N ILE A 328 -6.40 -16.17 -10.19
CA ILE A 328 -6.26 -17.32 -11.10
C ILE A 328 -5.75 -16.86 -12.48
N ALA A 329 -6.21 -15.73 -13.00
CA ALA A 329 -5.75 -15.21 -14.29
C ALA A 329 -4.23 -14.95 -14.33
N LEU A 330 -3.60 -14.63 -13.18
CA LEU A 330 -2.14 -14.46 -13.11
C LEU A 330 -1.38 -15.73 -13.46
N THR A 331 -1.95 -16.92 -13.27
CA THR A 331 -1.33 -18.20 -13.64
C THR A 331 -1.09 -18.32 -15.14
N ARG A 332 -1.94 -17.67 -15.95
CA ARG A 332 -1.84 -17.66 -17.43
C ARG A 332 -0.64 -16.87 -17.94
N LEU A 333 -0.03 -16.03 -17.11
CA LEU A 333 1.18 -15.27 -17.44
C LEU A 333 2.46 -16.06 -17.20
N ARG A 334 2.34 -17.30 -16.66
CA ARG A 334 3.45 -18.18 -16.34
C ARG A 334 3.87 -19.03 -17.54
N THR A 335 5.13 -19.42 -17.53
CA THR A 335 5.64 -20.45 -18.44
C THR A 335 5.50 -21.84 -17.81
N ALA A 336 5.50 -22.88 -18.63
CA ALA A 336 5.45 -24.26 -18.15
C ALA A 336 6.62 -24.62 -17.20
N ALA A 337 7.77 -23.96 -17.36
CA ALA A 337 8.93 -24.17 -16.48
C ALA A 337 8.77 -23.61 -15.06
N TYR A 338 7.86 -22.64 -14.87
CA TYR A 338 7.62 -21.99 -13.59
C TYR A 338 6.12 -21.82 -13.36
N PRO A 339 5.37 -22.91 -13.15
CA PRO A 339 3.92 -22.83 -12.88
C PRO A 339 3.66 -22.05 -11.58
N LEU A 340 2.48 -21.42 -11.51
CA LEU A 340 2.01 -20.74 -10.31
C LEU A 340 0.78 -21.47 -9.79
N GLU A 341 0.84 -21.94 -8.56
CA GLU A 341 -0.32 -22.36 -7.79
C GLU A 341 -0.89 -21.17 -7.04
N VAL A 342 -2.21 -21.04 -7.03
CA VAL A 342 -2.94 -20.02 -6.25
C VAL A 342 -3.78 -20.72 -5.21
N ALA A 343 -3.59 -20.35 -3.96
CA ALA A 343 -4.39 -20.76 -2.83
C ALA A 343 -5.11 -19.56 -2.21
N PHE A 344 -6.32 -19.79 -1.69
CA PHE A 344 -7.11 -18.76 -1.04
C PHE A 344 -7.25 -19.08 0.43
N TYR A 345 -7.13 -18.06 1.29
CA TYR A 345 -7.34 -18.20 2.72
C TYR A 345 -8.35 -17.17 3.23
N ASP A 346 -9.04 -17.51 4.30
CA ASP A 346 -9.93 -16.59 5.01
C ASP A 346 -9.08 -15.50 5.68
N ALA A 347 -9.20 -14.27 5.19
CA ALA A 347 -8.45 -13.13 5.71
C ALA A 347 -8.82 -12.79 7.16
N ALA A 348 -10.05 -13.07 7.59
CA ALA A 348 -10.48 -12.85 8.97
C ALA A 348 -9.73 -13.79 9.93
N SER A 349 -9.42 -15.03 9.51
CA SER A 349 -8.68 -15.99 10.32
C SER A 349 -7.24 -15.57 10.61
N ALA A 350 -6.67 -14.61 9.86
CA ALA A 350 -5.34 -14.06 10.13
C ALA A 350 -5.31 -13.16 11.38
N ASN A 351 -6.48 -12.72 11.85
CA ASN A 351 -6.66 -11.96 13.08
C ASN A 351 -5.64 -10.79 13.23
N VAL A 352 -5.42 -10.06 12.14
CA VAL A 352 -4.30 -9.12 11.98
C VAL A 352 -4.29 -8.03 13.05
N TRP A 353 -5.47 -7.52 13.40
CA TRP A 353 -5.63 -6.49 14.44
C TRP A 353 -6.32 -7.02 15.71
N GLY A 354 -6.32 -8.33 15.93
CA GLY A 354 -7.04 -8.96 17.03
C GLY A 354 -8.53 -9.16 16.72
N ALA A 355 -9.24 -9.87 17.61
CA ALA A 355 -10.68 -9.96 17.52
C ALA A 355 -11.28 -8.58 17.81
N LEU A 356 -12.26 -8.16 16.99
CA LEU A 356 -13.06 -6.95 17.23
C LEU A 356 -13.94 -7.15 18.48
#